data_d28985b7a7564657de9dd50496a7f96d
#
_entry.id   d28985b7a7564657de9dd50496a7f96d
#
_cell.length_a   1.000
_cell.length_b   1.000
_cell.length_c   1.000
_cell.angle_alpha   90.00
_cell.angle_beta   90.00
_cell.angle_gamma   90.00
#
_symmetry.space_group_name_H-M   'P 1'
#
loop_
_entity.id
_entity.type
_entity.pdbx_description
1 polymer ?
#
loop_
_entity_poly.entity_id
_entity_poly.type
_entity_poly.pdbx_seq_one_letter_code
_entity_poly.pdbx_strand_id
1 'polypeptide(L)'
;DTLTIFFFFFRADRGNIYAKDGSLLATSLPIFDLYIDFAADGLKKETLRKNIDSVALLMENMFHDKSAAQYKNEFQYNREKRNRYYSLHKSVTFDQMSEIRKWPLFRLGRNKSGLIEETKEMRDHPFGLLALRTLGVDENLDGVYSSGIELKYNEQLQGVCGKKLVQKLGAGVVRPLDSKDE
;
A
#
# COMPACT_ATOMS: atom_id res chain seq x y z
N ASP A 1 22.31 0.15 -24.92
CA ASP A 1 21.34 0.32 -23.80
C ASP A 1 20.54 1.57 -24.08
N THR A 2 19.27 1.38 -24.47
CA THR A 2 18.39 2.50 -24.76
C THR A 2 17.94 3.12 -23.45
N LEU A 3 18.42 4.34 -23.17
CA LEU A 3 17.98 5.14 -22.04
C LEU A 3 16.50 5.50 -22.27
N THR A 4 15.61 4.91 -21.50
CA THR A 4 14.18 5.22 -21.58
C THR A 4 13.84 6.24 -20.52
N ILE A 5 13.49 7.46 -20.97
CA ILE A 5 13.02 8.55 -20.12
C ILE A 5 11.51 8.63 -20.28
N PHE A 6 10.77 8.74 -19.18
CA PHE A 6 9.32 8.87 -19.21
C PHE A 6 8.81 9.70 -18.03
N PHE A 7 7.59 10.22 -18.16
CA PHE A 7 6.92 10.91 -17.08
C PHE A 7 6.27 9.89 -16.13
N PHE A 8 6.63 9.98 -14.87
CA PHE A 8 5.91 9.30 -13.79
C PHE A 8 4.89 10.27 -13.21
N PHE A 9 3.63 9.86 -13.22
CA PHE A 9 2.53 10.62 -12.63
C PHE A 9 2.22 10.07 -11.24
N PHE A 10 2.08 10.94 -10.28
CA PHE A 10 1.64 10.58 -8.94
C PHE A 10 0.42 11.40 -8.56
N ARG A 11 -0.53 10.74 -7.91
CA ARG A 11 -1.71 11.41 -7.39
C ARG A 11 -1.31 12.35 -6.27
N ALA A 12 -2.01 13.48 -6.19
CA ALA A 12 -1.96 14.32 -5.00
C ALA A 12 -2.75 13.66 -3.89
N ASP A 13 -2.28 13.75 -2.66
CA ASP A 13 -3.04 13.34 -1.49
C ASP A 13 -4.26 14.26 -1.35
N ARG A 14 -5.42 13.67 -1.03
CA ARG A 14 -6.64 14.45 -0.85
C ARG A 14 -6.53 15.35 0.37
N GLY A 15 -6.88 16.63 0.22
CA GLY A 15 -6.80 17.65 1.26
C GLY A 15 -7.64 17.32 2.50
N ASN A 16 -7.27 17.87 3.63
CA ASN A 16 -7.94 17.68 4.91
C ASN A 16 -9.12 18.65 5.07
N ILE A 17 -10.11 18.23 5.87
CA ILE A 17 -11.23 19.10 6.29
C ILE A 17 -11.11 19.34 7.78
N TYR A 18 -11.09 20.61 8.18
CA TYR A 18 -10.96 21.04 9.55
C TYR A 18 -12.25 21.73 10.03
N ALA A 19 -12.56 21.59 11.31
CA ALA A 19 -13.54 22.42 11.99
C ALA A 19 -12.97 23.82 12.27
N LYS A 20 -13.81 24.73 12.71
CA LYS A 20 -13.42 26.12 13.04
C LYS A 20 -12.38 26.21 14.14
N ASP A 21 -12.36 25.27 15.05
CA ASP A 21 -11.40 25.15 16.17
C ASP A 21 -10.10 24.47 15.80
N GLY A 22 -9.94 24.07 14.53
CA GLY A 22 -8.78 23.35 14.04
C GLY A 22 -8.86 21.82 14.19
N SER A 23 -9.95 21.26 14.72
CA SER A 23 -10.13 19.81 14.81
C SER A 23 -10.21 19.18 13.43
N LEU A 24 -9.54 18.06 13.24
CA LEU A 24 -9.46 17.36 11.97
C LEU A 24 -10.72 16.51 11.76
N LEU A 25 -11.60 16.91 10.85
CA LEU A 25 -12.87 16.23 10.58
C LEU A 25 -12.75 15.12 9.54
N ALA A 26 -11.91 15.31 8.53
CA ALA A 26 -11.60 14.28 7.53
C ALA A 26 -10.15 14.42 7.05
N THR A 27 -9.47 13.29 6.90
CA THR A 27 -8.08 13.20 6.44
C THR A 27 -7.87 11.98 5.56
N SER A 28 -6.82 11.99 4.74
CA SER A 28 -6.39 10.81 3.98
C SER A 28 -5.22 10.14 4.69
N LEU A 29 -5.35 8.84 4.91
CA LEU A 29 -4.30 8.02 5.51
C LEU A 29 -3.82 6.98 4.49
N PRO A 30 -2.50 6.75 4.39
CA PRO A 30 -1.99 5.68 3.57
C PRO A 30 -2.33 4.33 4.19
N ILE A 31 -2.90 3.45 3.38
CA ILE A 31 -3.07 2.03 3.67
C ILE A 31 -2.34 1.20 2.63
N PHE A 32 -2.03 -0.04 2.96
CA PHE A 32 -1.24 -0.92 2.11
C PHE A 32 -2.01 -2.20 1.83
N ASP A 33 -2.10 -2.56 0.54
CA ASP A 33 -2.46 -3.91 0.14
C ASP A 33 -1.18 -4.70 -0.08
N LEU A 34 -1.08 -5.85 0.56
CA LEU A 34 0.11 -6.70 0.54
C LEU A 34 -0.08 -7.91 -0.34
N TYR A 35 0.89 -8.14 -1.21
CA TYR A 35 0.96 -9.31 -2.07
C TYR A 35 2.34 -9.95 -1.98
N ILE A 36 2.41 -11.22 -2.36
CA ILE A 36 3.68 -11.95 -2.45
C ILE A 36 3.86 -12.51 -3.86
N ASP A 37 5.00 -12.21 -4.47
CA ASP A 37 5.50 -12.92 -5.67
C ASP A 37 6.27 -14.17 -5.24
N PHE A 38 5.59 -15.30 -5.22
CA PHE A 38 6.22 -16.58 -4.91
C PHE A 38 7.10 -17.11 -6.06
N ALA A 39 7.08 -16.49 -7.24
CA ALA A 39 7.96 -16.83 -8.35
C ALA A 39 9.20 -15.92 -8.43
N ALA A 40 9.34 -14.94 -7.53
CA ALA A 40 10.48 -14.05 -7.51
C ALA A 40 11.81 -14.81 -7.40
N ASP A 41 12.77 -14.50 -8.28
CA ASP A 41 14.06 -15.19 -8.36
C ASP A 41 14.89 -15.06 -7.08
N GLY A 42 14.73 -13.95 -6.36
CA GLY A 42 15.40 -13.71 -5.09
C GLY A 42 14.81 -14.47 -3.90
N LEU A 43 13.55 -14.92 -3.99
CA LEU A 43 12.88 -15.69 -2.96
C LEU A 43 13.29 -17.17 -3.05
N LYS A 44 14.41 -17.54 -2.42
CA LYS A 44 14.90 -18.91 -2.42
C LYS A 44 14.00 -19.82 -1.59
N LYS A 45 13.85 -21.09 -2.02
CA LYS A 45 13.04 -22.10 -1.32
C LYS A 45 13.48 -22.30 0.13
N GLU A 46 14.77 -22.29 0.38
CA GLU A 46 15.35 -22.44 1.73
C GLU A 46 15.03 -21.24 2.62
N THR A 47 15.11 -20.02 2.07
CA THR A 47 14.76 -18.78 2.79
C THR A 47 13.30 -18.78 3.20
N LEU A 48 12.40 -19.16 2.30
CA LEU A 48 10.98 -19.28 2.61
C LEU A 48 10.77 -20.35 3.69
N ARG A 49 11.31 -21.57 3.51
CA ARG A 49 11.16 -22.69 4.47
C ARG A 49 11.64 -22.32 5.87
N LYS A 50 12.75 -21.59 5.98
CA LYS A 50 13.31 -21.18 7.27
C LYS A 50 12.43 -20.17 8.02
N ASN A 51 11.72 -19.31 7.30
CA ASN A 51 11.01 -18.20 7.90
C ASN A 51 9.48 -18.38 7.89
N ILE A 52 8.94 -19.35 7.17
CA ILE A 52 7.51 -19.52 6.94
C ILE A 52 6.73 -19.70 8.24
N ASP A 53 7.24 -20.49 9.18
CA ASP A 53 6.56 -20.77 10.45
C ASP A 53 6.47 -19.51 11.32
N SER A 54 7.57 -18.74 11.38
CA SER A 54 7.59 -17.48 12.12
C SER A 54 6.66 -16.44 11.50
N VAL A 55 6.66 -16.31 10.17
CA VAL A 55 5.79 -15.35 9.48
C VAL A 55 4.33 -15.75 9.63
N ALA A 56 4.00 -17.02 9.48
CA ALA A 56 2.63 -17.51 9.65
C ALA A 56 2.07 -17.24 11.04
N LEU A 57 2.88 -17.45 12.09
CA LEU A 57 2.51 -17.13 13.46
C LEU A 57 2.32 -15.62 13.69
N LEU A 58 3.19 -14.79 13.12
CA LEU A 58 3.09 -13.33 13.21
C LEU A 58 1.86 -12.80 12.47
N MET A 59 1.48 -13.41 11.33
CA MET A 59 0.25 -13.09 10.61
C MET A 59 -0.99 -13.42 11.45
N GLU A 60 -1.07 -14.61 12.03
CA GLU A 60 -2.15 -15.02 12.92
C GLU A 60 -2.30 -14.04 14.09
N ASN A 61 -1.19 -13.67 14.74
CA ASN A 61 -1.20 -12.78 15.89
C ASN A 61 -1.58 -11.34 15.53
N MET A 62 -1.30 -10.88 14.32
CA MET A 62 -1.60 -9.51 13.91
C MET A 62 -3.01 -9.35 13.38
N PHE A 63 -3.48 -10.30 12.57
CA PHE A 63 -4.74 -10.15 11.83
C PHE A 63 -5.89 -10.99 12.39
N HIS A 64 -5.61 -12.08 13.09
CA HIS A 64 -6.61 -12.97 13.69
C HIS A 64 -7.68 -13.50 12.72
N ASP A 65 -7.38 -13.49 11.42
CA ASP A 65 -8.30 -13.91 10.34
C ASP A 65 -8.11 -15.37 9.96
N LYS A 66 -6.87 -15.89 10.07
CA LYS A 66 -6.49 -17.25 9.75
C LYS A 66 -5.49 -17.79 10.78
N SER A 67 -5.49 -19.12 10.98
CA SER A 67 -4.47 -19.76 11.80
C SER A 67 -3.10 -19.78 11.11
N ALA A 68 -2.02 -19.88 11.89
CA ALA A 68 -0.66 -20.04 11.38
C ALA A 68 -0.53 -21.26 10.45
N ALA A 69 -1.24 -22.34 10.76
CA ALA A 69 -1.26 -23.53 9.91
C ALA A 69 -1.90 -23.25 8.54
N GLN A 70 -2.96 -22.46 8.48
CA GLN A 70 -3.60 -22.07 7.23
C GLN A 70 -2.67 -21.18 6.40
N TYR A 71 -2.06 -20.14 7.00
CA TYR A 71 -1.08 -19.30 6.32
C TYR A 71 0.09 -20.10 5.77
N LYS A 72 0.64 -21.04 6.57
CA LYS A 72 1.73 -21.92 6.13
C LYS A 72 1.35 -22.75 4.91
N ASN A 73 0.17 -23.37 4.95
CA ASN A 73 -0.33 -24.20 3.85
C ASN A 73 -0.55 -23.37 2.58
N GLU A 74 -1.14 -22.16 2.71
CA GLU A 74 -1.34 -21.25 1.59
C GLU A 74 -0.01 -20.79 0.98
N PHE A 75 1.00 -20.49 1.78
CA PHE A 75 2.33 -20.10 1.30
C PHE A 75 3.03 -21.25 0.55
N GLN A 76 2.95 -22.47 1.08
CA GLN A 76 3.51 -23.64 0.42
C GLN A 76 2.81 -23.91 -0.92
N TYR A 77 1.49 -23.92 -0.93
CA TYR A 77 0.69 -24.12 -2.14
C TYR A 77 1.00 -23.08 -3.22
N ASN A 78 0.98 -21.78 -2.84
CA ASN A 78 1.24 -20.69 -3.78
C ASN A 78 2.70 -20.70 -4.28
N ARG A 79 3.65 -21.17 -3.46
CA ARG A 79 5.03 -21.37 -3.88
C ARG A 79 5.16 -22.49 -4.92
N GLU A 80 4.47 -23.59 -4.74
CA GLU A 80 4.46 -24.71 -5.72
C GLU A 80 3.83 -24.29 -7.04
N LYS A 81 2.75 -23.52 -6.98
CA LYS A 81 2.07 -22.94 -8.15
C LYS A 81 2.83 -21.78 -8.79
N ARG A 82 3.92 -21.30 -8.17
CA ARG A 82 4.66 -20.11 -8.62
C ARG A 82 3.76 -18.89 -8.83
N ASN A 83 2.80 -18.68 -7.91
CA ASN A 83 1.89 -17.56 -7.99
C ASN A 83 2.67 -16.26 -7.82
N ARG A 84 2.56 -15.36 -8.80
CA ARG A 84 3.29 -14.09 -8.80
C ARG A 84 2.60 -12.97 -8.05
N TYR A 85 1.32 -13.14 -7.77
CA TYR A 85 0.51 -12.07 -7.17
C TYR A 85 -0.51 -12.64 -6.19
N TYR A 86 0.01 -13.31 -5.16
CA TYR A 86 -0.81 -13.84 -4.08
C TYR A 86 -1.20 -12.72 -3.12
N SER A 87 -2.50 -12.46 -2.95
CA SER A 87 -3.00 -11.48 -1.98
C SER A 87 -2.78 -11.99 -0.57
N LEU A 88 -1.87 -11.34 0.16
CA LEU A 88 -1.52 -11.70 1.52
C LEU A 88 -2.53 -11.11 2.51
N HIS A 89 -2.67 -9.79 2.50
CA HIS A 89 -3.64 -9.05 3.29
C HIS A 89 -3.93 -7.70 2.65
N LYS A 90 -5.12 -7.15 2.90
CA LYS A 90 -5.56 -5.85 2.39
C LYS A 90 -5.77 -4.85 3.51
N SER A 91 -5.72 -3.58 3.16
CA SER A 91 -6.02 -2.46 4.07
C SER A 91 -5.16 -2.46 5.35
N VAL A 92 -3.87 -2.79 5.19
CA VAL A 92 -2.89 -2.76 6.27
C VAL A 92 -2.54 -1.32 6.61
N THR A 93 -2.59 -0.94 7.88
CA THR A 93 -2.25 0.41 8.33
C THR A 93 -0.74 0.67 8.28
N PHE A 94 -0.35 1.94 8.36
CA PHE A 94 1.07 2.33 8.38
C PHE A 94 1.85 1.68 9.53
N ASP A 95 1.26 1.62 10.73
CA ASP A 95 1.91 1.02 11.91
C ASP A 95 2.09 -0.48 11.75
N GLN A 96 1.05 -1.18 11.28
CA GLN A 96 1.13 -2.61 10.95
C GLN A 96 2.20 -2.87 9.88
N MET A 97 2.24 -2.03 8.83
CA MET A 97 3.24 -2.17 7.77
C MET A 97 4.66 -1.97 8.28
N SER A 98 4.87 -0.99 9.16
CA SER A 98 6.16 -0.74 9.82
C SER A 98 6.63 -1.94 10.64
N GLU A 99 5.71 -2.66 11.26
CA GLU A 99 6.00 -3.90 11.99
C GLU A 99 6.28 -5.08 11.04
N ILE A 100 5.45 -5.27 10.02
CA ILE A 100 5.60 -6.33 9.01
C ILE A 100 6.97 -6.28 8.33
N ARG A 101 7.47 -5.07 8.03
CA ARG A 101 8.80 -4.89 7.43
C ARG A 101 9.96 -5.41 8.30
N LYS A 102 9.76 -5.55 9.60
CA LYS A 102 10.77 -6.08 10.54
C LYS A 102 10.75 -7.62 10.61
N TRP A 103 9.71 -8.27 10.11
CA TRP A 103 9.56 -9.72 10.22
C TRP A 103 10.64 -10.51 9.48
N PRO A 104 10.96 -11.73 9.93
CA PRO A 104 12.15 -12.48 9.48
C PRO A 104 12.29 -12.63 7.97
N LEU A 105 11.19 -12.81 7.23
CA LEU A 105 11.20 -12.90 5.79
C LEU A 105 11.24 -11.52 5.12
N PHE A 106 10.38 -10.60 5.57
CA PHE A 106 10.13 -9.33 4.89
C PHE A 106 11.27 -8.31 5.09
N ARG A 107 11.99 -8.37 6.22
CA ARG A 107 13.19 -7.57 6.45
C ARG A 107 14.33 -7.80 5.44
N LEU A 108 14.27 -8.87 4.65
CA LEU A 108 15.25 -9.16 3.60
C LEU A 108 15.07 -8.28 2.36
N GLY A 109 14.00 -7.46 2.33
CA GLY A 109 13.66 -6.56 1.25
C GLY A 109 12.89 -7.23 0.12
N ARG A 110 12.26 -6.42 -0.73
CA ARG A 110 11.35 -6.83 -1.80
C ARG A 110 11.90 -7.99 -2.66
N ASN A 111 13.15 -7.87 -3.12
CA ASN A 111 13.73 -8.87 -4.04
C ASN A 111 13.91 -10.25 -3.42
N LYS A 112 14.17 -10.33 -2.11
CA LYS A 112 14.43 -11.61 -1.41
C LYS A 112 13.22 -12.17 -0.69
N SER A 113 12.24 -11.35 -0.37
CA SER A 113 10.99 -11.78 0.26
C SER A 113 9.86 -12.00 -0.72
N GLY A 114 9.93 -11.41 -1.91
CA GLY A 114 8.84 -11.37 -2.87
C GLY A 114 7.69 -10.46 -2.46
N LEU A 115 7.82 -9.68 -1.37
CA LEU A 115 6.77 -8.81 -0.88
C LEU A 115 6.52 -7.66 -1.87
N ILE A 116 5.27 -7.48 -2.25
CA ILE A 116 4.78 -6.38 -3.06
C ILE A 116 3.85 -5.55 -2.19
N GLU A 117 4.15 -4.27 -2.06
CA GLU A 117 3.38 -3.29 -1.30
C GLU A 117 2.68 -2.37 -2.29
N GLU A 118 1.36 -2.34 -2.28
CA GLU A 118 0.56 -1.37 -3.01
C GLU A 118 -0.02 -0.36 -2.04
N THR A 119 0.39 0.89 -2.19
CA THR A 119 -0.13 1.98 -1.37
C THR A 119 -1.44 2.48 -1.95
N LYS A 120 -2.44 2.59 -1.08
CA LYS A 120 -3.73 3.22 -1.36
C LYS A 120 -4.00 4.30 -0.33
N GLU A 121 -4.93 5.17 -0.63
CA GLU A 121 -5.43 6.14 0.33
C GLU A 121 -6.78 5.68 0.87
N MET A 122 -6.95 5.82 2.18
CA MET A 122 -8.22 5.65 2.84
C MET A 122 -8.63 6.98 3.46
N ARG A 123 -9.88 7.40 3.22
CA ARG A 123 -10.44 8.57 3.87
C ARG A 123 -10.85 8.22 5.29
N ASP A 124 -10.24 8.88 6.25
CA ASP A 124 -10.51 8.69 7.67
C ASP A 124 -11.31 9.86 8.25
N HIS A 125 -12.21 9.54 9.17
CA HIS A 125 -13.03 10.47 9.91
C HIS A 125 -12.74 10.29 11.40
N PRO A 126 -11.79 11.04 11.99
CA PRO A 126 -11.34 10.82 13.37
C PRO A 126 -12.45 10.87 14.42
N PHE A 127 -13.52 11.59 14.15
CA PHE A 127 -14.71 11.66 15.02
C PHE A 127 -15.83 10.67 14.63
N GLY A 128 -15.53 9.68 13.81
CA GLY A 128 -16.47 8.64 13.40
C GLY A 128 -17.69 9.19 12.70
N LEU A 129 -18.87 8.94 13.25
CA LEU A 129 -20.14 9.34 12.64
C LEU A 129 -20.48 10.82 12.79
N LEU A 130 -19.69 11.60 13.55
CA LEU A 130 -19.94 13.02 13.75
C LEU A 130 -19.88 13.77 12.41
N ALA A 131 -20.95 14.49 12.10
CA ALA A 131 -21.09 15.26 10.87
C ALA A 131 -20.92 14.48 9.55
N LEU A 132 -20.93 13.16 9.58
CA LEU A 132 -20.65 12.31 8.41
C LEU A 132 -21.56 12.64 7.22
N ARG A 133 -22.86 12.89 7.46
CA ARG A 133 -23.81 13.30 6.41
C ARG A 133 -23.47 14.67 5.80
N THR A 134 -22.90 15.58 6.61
CA THR A 134 -22.50 16.91 6.15
C THR A 134 -21.16 16.85 5.41
N LEU A 135 -20.24 16.04 5.90
CA LEU A 135 -18.94 15.82 5.27
C LEU A 135 -19.08 15.10 3.92
N GLY A 136 -19.88 14.06 3.90
CA GLY A 136 -19.99 13.16 2.76
C GLY A 136 -19.14 11.91 2.93
N VAL A 137 -19.51 10.84 2.26
CA VAL A 137 -18.85 9.53 2.33
C VAL A 137 -18.47 9.09 0.93
N ASP A 138 -17.32 8.47 0.80
CA ASP A 138 -16.94 7.70 -0.37
C ASP A 138 -17.61 6.32 -0.28
N GLU A 139 -18.74 6.16 -0.97
CA GLU A 139 -19.55 4.95 -0.89
C GLU A 139 -18.87 3.71 -1.51
N ASN A 140 -17.90 3.95 -2.42
CA ASN A 140 -17.29 2.88 -3.21
C ASN A 140 -15.79 2.68 -2.92
N LEU A 141 -15.20 3.43 -2.02
CA LEU A 141 -13.74 3.46 -1.76
C LEU A 141 -12.89 3.84 -3.00
N ASP A 142 -13.53 4.38 -4.02
CA ASP A 142 -12.90 4.79 -5.28
C ASP A 142 -12.57 6.29 -5.30
N GLY A 143 -12.81 7.00 -4.20
CA GLY A 143 -12.65 8.45 -4.08
C GLY A 143 -13.74 9.25 -4.79
N VAL A 144 -14.88 8.62 -5.09
CA VAL A 144 -16.04 9.29 -5.69
C VAL A 144 -17.04 9.64 -4.61
N TYR A 145 -17.19 10.93 -4.34
CA TYR A 145 -18.11 11.45 -3.32
C TYR A 145 -19.41 11.88 -3.98
N SER A 146 -20.54 11.43 -3.42
CA SER A 146 -21.88 11.69 -3.93
C SER A 146 -22.61 12.81 -3.18
N SER A 147 -22.07 13.29 -2.05
CA SER A 147 -22.76 14.24 -1.17
C SER A 147 -21.81 15.08 -0.31
N GLY A 148 -22.39 16.07 0.35
CA GLY A 148 -21.73 16.83 1.40
C GLY A 148 -20.63 17.79 0.95
N ILE A 149 -19.77 18.15 1.89
CA ILE A 149 -18.62 19.04 1.70
C ILE A 149 -17.61 18.40 0.74
N GLU A 150 -17.39 17.10 0.87
CA GLU A 150 -16.48 16.32 0.02
C GLU A 150 -16.85 16.42 -1.46
N LEU A 151 -18.14 16.36 -1.80
CA LEU A 151 -18.60 16.57 -3.18
C LEU A 151 -18.47 18.02 -3.61
N LYS A 152 -18.96 18.95 -2.78
CA LYS A 152 -19.00 20.38 -3.14
C LYS A 152 -17.61 20.96 -3.39
N TYR A 153 -16.61 20.54 -2.62
CA TYR A 153 -15.22 21.01 -2.70
C TYR A 153 -14.28 19.98 -3.31
N ASN A 154 -14.82 19.05 -4.09
CA ASN A 154 -14.03 17.96 -4.64
C ASN A 154 -12.83 18.43 -5.46
N GLU A 155 -13.00 19.46 -6.29
CA GLU A 155 -11.91 20.02 -7.11
C GLU A 155 -10.76 20.58 -6.28
N GLN A 156 -11.08 21.24 -5.15
CA GLN A 156 -10.10 21.78 -4.23
C GLN A 156 -9.42 20.69 -3.40
N LEU A 157 -10.21 19.70 -2.97
CA LEU A 157 -9.72 18.62 -2.11
C LEU A 157 -8.86 17.59 -2.84
N GLN A 158 -9.16 17.27 -4.10
CA GLN A 158 -8.41 16.26 -4.84
C GLN A 158 -6.98 16.69 -5.21
N GLY A 159 -6.67 17.98 -5.08
CA GLY A 159 -5.36 18.52 -5.42
C GLY A 159 -5.01 18.39 -6.90
N VAL A 160 -3.75 18.65 -7.23
CA VAL A 160 -3.22 18.55 -8.60
C VAL A 160 -2.20 17.44 -8.68
N CYS A 161 -2.43 16.48 -9.56
CA CYS A 161 -1.48 15.38 -9.77
C CYS A 161 -0.12 15.91 -10.19
N GLY A 162 0.93 15.41 -9.53
CA GLY A 162 2.30 15.72 -9.88
C GLY A 162 2.79 14.87 -11.07
N LYS A 163 3.73 15.42 -11.82
CA LYS A 163 4.50 14.66 -12.82
C LYS A 163 5.98 14.83 -12.57
N LYS A 164 6.73 13.75 -12.66
CA LYS A 164 8.18 13.75 -12.50
C LYS A 164 8.82 13.02 -13.67
N LEU A 165 9.86 13.64 -14.24
CA LEU A 165 10.64 12.99 -15.28
C LEU A 165 11.55 11.95 -14.61
N VAL A 166 11.51 10.73 -15.10
CA VAL A 166 12.30 9.64 -14.55
C VAL A 166 12.98 8.86 -15.66
N GLN A 167 14.17 8.37 -15.35
CA GLN A 167 14.95 7.50 -16.21
C GLN A 167 14.86 6.06 -15.72
N LYS A 168 14.56 5.14 -16.61
CA LYS A 168 14.58 3.71 -16.32
C LYS A 168 16.03 3.22 -16.33
N LEU A 169 16.50 2.82 -15.16
CA LEU A 169 17.73 2.06 -14.98
C LEU A 169 17.34 0.57 -15.00
N GLY A 170 18.08 -0.33 -15.54
CA GLY A 170 17.73 -1.76 -15.64
C GLY A 170 17.12 -2.36 -14.36
N ALA A 171 16.51 -3.55 -14.45
CA ALA A 171 15.87 -4.28 -13.34
C ALA A 171 14.67 -3.58 -12.65
N GLY A 172 13.97 -2.69 -13.36
CA GLY A 172 12.78 -2.01 -12.83
C GLY A 172 13.09 -0.82 -11.91
N VAL A 173 14.32 -0.46 -11.73
CA VAL A 173 14.72 0.73 -10.97
C VAL A 173 14.54 1.98 -11.82
N VAL A 174 13.94 3.01 -11.25
CA VAL A 174 13.79 4.33 -11.88
C VAL A 174 14.55 5.38 -11.08
N ARG A 175 15.27 6.25 -11.76
CA ARG A 175 15.96 7.40 -11.17
C ARG A 175 15.22 8.68 -11.55
N PRO A 176 14.86 9.56 -10.59
CA PRO A 176 14.36 10.88 -10.93
C PRO A 176 15.47 11.69 -11.62
N LEU A 177 15.10 12.37 -12.68
CA LEU A 177 15.93 13.40 -13.29
C LEU A 177 15.56 14.73 -12.65
N ASP A 178 16.44 15.28 -11.83
CA ASP A 178 16.28 16.63 -11.32
C ASP A 178 16.58 17.62 -12.43
N SER A 179 15.92 18.79 -12.41
CA SER A 179 16.06 19.87 -13.40
C SER A 179 17.46 20.52 -13.47
N LYS A 180 18.45 19.90 -12.87
CA LYS A 180 19.86 20.31 -12.93
C LYS A 180 20.70 19.43 -13.85
N ASP A 181 20.12 18.41 -14.46
CA ASP A 181 20.81 17.48 -15.39
C ASP A 181 20.43 17.78 -16.87
N GLU A 182 20.02 19.03 -17.20
CA GLU A 182 19.89 19.56 -18.56
C GLU A 182 21.19 20.22 -19.03
#